data_a5bd459068ee12e4aac8420d629ef76e
#
_entry.id   a5bd459068ee12e4aac8420d629ef76e
#
_cell.length_a   1.000
_cell.length_b   1.000
_cell.length_c   1.000
_cell.angle_alpha   90.00
_cell.angle_beta   90.00
_cell.angle_gamma   90.00
#
_symmetry.space_group_name_H-M   'P 1'
#
loop_
_entity.id
_entity.type
_entity.pdbx_description
1 polymer ?
#
loop_
_entity_poly.entity_id
_entity_poly.type
_entity_poly.pdbx_seq_one_letter_code
_entity_poly.pdbx_strand_id
1 'polypeptide(L)'
;MSMVKKLASGVVCFAAAAAVFAGTLPAGYAEHEYLESTGTQYIDTGVVITPTMAVEADAQFTDKDTKQQRIFGNSHNGASDPDGDLGTGHLNFDVYIQGNGYWASAIAEDIGDWVRTSTYADKNRHTHKLDCTDRKYYLDGTVMTTHATTPTKSTNGSLYIFANHRASMDYAFMRLYSCKIYDSGVVVHDYVPARRLSDSAFGLYDTKTDVFLTNAGTGKFNPGPAILEPPTWPGDKPRTNGFEKTMEISIGEGMVSSVLTNFQVLVRLSETRQSGFRYTDCGENGSGIRFTLPDGSLLAHEVDTWNTSGESLVWVNISNLTAATKFRMYWKPRQGVELPVVEPALTWPGHAGVWHFNDAYPTNAADSSANHYDAIATNANNVTQIDGKVGKTYYHPTANPYKTGITVPLFGGIANVQNFTISGWMKADSSSCGYAVLALKGGVSGDGWGINMQNKDTQVTFRGRNNMRTLDCPSITTWRYFTCVYTWGGNVTVWVDGANKKSSSPVYASESPGIEFTFAGGLVGSSDELRIRNGATSAEHAQADYKTQTDANFLSYGKVETQRAPGTAIYLI
;
A
#
# COMPACT_ATOMS: atom_id res chain seq x y z
N MET A 1 51.50 15.75 -32.32
CA MET A 1 50.45 14.87 -32.83
C MET A 1 50.18 13.82 -31.75
N SER A 2 49.18 13.98 -30.96
CA SER A 2 48.71 12.97 -30.01
C SER A 2 47.20 13.16 -29.85
N MET A 3 46.43 12.18 -30.36
CA MET A 3 44.99 12.12 -30.28
C MET A 3 44.57 11.70 -28.86
N VAL A 4 43.89 12.55 -28.14
CA VAL A 4 43.20 12.22 -26.90
C VAL A 4 41.80 11.70 -27.27
N LYS A 5 41.57 10.40 -27.09
CA LYS A 5 40.23 9.79 -27.16
C LYS A 5 39.46 10.13 -25.89
N LYS A 6 38.36 10.87 -26.02
CA LYS A 6 37.34 11.02 -24.97
C LYS A 6 36.55 9.72 -24.87
N LEU A 7 36.67 9.02 -23.74
CA LEU A 7 35.70 7.99 -23.32
C LEU A 7 34.47 8.70 -22.76
N ALA A 8 33.34 8.50 -23.40
CA ALA A 8 32.04 8.85 -22.86
C ALA A 8 31.59 7.74 -21.88
N SER A 9 31.58 8.04 -20.58
CA SER A 9 30.96 7.18 -19.58
C SER A 9 29.45 7.29 -19.71
N GLY A 10 28.83 6.30 -20.35
CA GLY A 10 27.38 6.09 -20.29
C GLY A 10 27.02 5.53 -18.92
N VAL A 11 26.34 6.32 -18.11
CA VAL A 11 25.65 5.82 -16.91
C VAL A 11 24.43 5.07 -17.38
N VAL A 12 24.52 3.73 -17.36
CA VAL A 12 23.35 2.86 -17.54
C VAL A 12 22.62 2.83 -16.20
N CYS A 13 21.57 3.64 -16.05
CA CYS A 13 20.60 3.45 -14.99
C CYS A 13 19.87 2.13 -15.24
N PHE A 14 20.22 1.08 -14.53
CA PHE A 14 19.34 -0.06 -14.35
C PHE A 14 18.14 0.41 -13.53
N ALA A 15 17.03 0.70 -14.18
CA ALA A 15 15.74 0.67 -13.53
C ALA A 15 15.51 -0.80 -13.15
N ALA A 16 15.62 -1.10 -11.86
CA ALA A 16 15.12 -2.35 -11.32
C ALA A 16 13.61 -2.35 -11.58
N ALA A 17 13.18 -3.07 -12.59
CA ALA A 17 11.79 -3.45 -12.74
C ALA A 17 11.46 -4.27 -11.50
N ALA A 18 10.65 -3.74 -10.59
CA ALA A 18 10.05 -4.52 -9.53
C ALA A 18 9.32 -5.66 -10.24
N ALA A 19 9.79 -6.88 -10.05
CA ALA A 19 9.08 -8.06 -10.49
C ALA A 19 7.75 -8.06 -9.74
N VAL A 20 6.66 -7.84 -10.45
CA VAL A 20 5.31 -7.99 -9.93
C VAL A 20 5.11 -9.49 -9.79
N PHE A 21 5.24 -10.00 -8.57
CA PHE A 21 4.87 -11.38 -8.26
C PHE A 21 3.35 -11.45 -8.26
N ALA A 22 2.81 -12.34 -9.06
CA ALA A 22 1.40 -12.67 -9.09
C ALA A 22 0.97 -13.23 -7.73
N GLY A 23 -0.04 -12.65 -7.10
CA GLY A 23 -0.65 -13.20 -5.89
C GLY A 23 -1.31 -14.54 -6.19
N THR A 24 -0.89 -15.59 -5.48
CA THR A 24 -1.33 -16.97 -5.75
C THR A 24 -2.35 -17.50 -4.73
N LEU A 25 -2.88 -16.60 -3.87
CA LEU A 25 -3.76 -17.01 -2.78
C LEU A 25 -5.20 -17.32 -3.25
N PRO A 26 -5.91 -18.22 -2.57
CA PRO A 26 -7.30 -18.52 -2.85
C PRO A 26 -8.22 -17.31 -2.65
N ALA A 27 -9.39 -17.35 -3.28
CA ALA A 27 -10.46 -16.36 -3.03
C ALA A 27 -10.74 -16.24 -1.52
N GLY A 28 -10.84 -15.00 -1.04
CA GLY A 28 -11.02 -14.68 0.38
C GLY A 28 -9.73 -14.27 1.11
N TYR A 29 -8.60 -14.25 0.42
CA TYR A 29 -7.32 -13.74 0.92
C TYR A 29 -6.70 -12.76 -0.06
N ALA A 30 -6.01 -11.74 0.47
CA ALA A 30 -5.16 -10.83 -0.29
C ALA A 30 -3.71 -11.01 0.18
N GLU A 31 -2.79 -11.20 -0.78
CA GLU A 31 -1.36 -11.30 -0.49
C GLU A 31 -0.77 -9.91 -0.24
N HIS A 32 0.16 -9.81 0.70
CA HIS A 32 0.89 -8.59 1.02
C HIS A 32 2.39 -8.77 0.85
N GLU A 33 3.10 -7.69 0.56
CA GLU A 33 4.56 -7.73 0.35
C GLU A 33 5.30 -8.22 1.60
N TYR A 34 4.84 -7.78 2.78
CA TYR A 34 5.39 -8.21 4.06
C TYR A 34 4.36 -8.11 5.18
N LEU A 35 4.67 -8.78 6.28
CA LEU A 35 4.02 -8.63 7.57
C LEU A 35 5.02 -8.03 8.56
N GLU A 36 4.69 -6.89 9.21
CA GLU A 36 5.60 -6.21 10.15
C GLU A 36 5.14 -6.42 11.58
N SER A 37 6.06 -6.91 12.43
CA SER A 37 5.90 -6.94 13.89
C SER A 37 6.53 -5.71 14.52
N THR A 38 5.83 -5.14 15.51
CA THR A 38 6.26 -4.02 16.34
C THR A 38 6.71 -4.44 17.74
N GLY A 39 7.10 -5.71 17.89
CA GLY A 39 7.71 -6.23 19.11
C GLY A 39 6.76 -6.83 20.14
N THR A 40 5.54 -7.22 19.75
CA THR A 40 4.57 -7.92 20.61
C THR A 40 3.79 -8.99 19.88
N GLN A 41 3.94 -9.08 18.56
CA GLN A 41 3.25 -10.02 17.68
C GLN A 41 4.16 -11.22 17.40
N TYR A 42 3.57 -12.39 17.25
CA TYR A 42 4.22 -13.59 16.75
C TYR A 42 3.23 -14.53 16.10
N ILE A 43 3.75 -15.44 15.28
CA ILE A 43 2.97 -16.53 14.68
C ILE A 43 3.45 -17.84 15.32
N ASP A 44 2.53 -18.60 15.87
CA ASP A 44 2.76 -20.00 16.22
C ASP A 44 2.46 -20.85 14.97
N THR A 45 3.49 -21.52 14.45
CA THR A 45 3.35 -22.32 13.23
C THR A 45 2.66 -23.68 13.46
N GLY A 46 2.61 -24.15 14.71
CA GLY A 46 2.20 -25.51 15.04
C GLY A 46 3.21 -26.58 14.61
N VAL A 47 4.35 -26.21 14.01
CA VAL A 47 5.33 -27.15 13.44
C VAL A 47 6.44 -27.43 14.44
N VAL A 48 6.62 -28.70 14.80
CA VAL A 48 7.76 -29.20 15.59
C VAL A 48 8.93 -29.47 14.65
N ILE A 49 10.08 -28.83 14.87
CA ILE A 49 11.26 -29.00 14.03
C ILE A 49 11.95 -30.33 14.35
N THR A 50 12.24 -31.09 13.32
CA THR A 50 12.93 -32.39 13.38
C THR A 50 14.35 -32.30 12.80
N PRO A 51 15.23 -33.31 13.02
CA PRO A 51 16.58 -33.34 12.49
C PRO A 51 16.73 -33.27 10.96
N THR A 52 15.67 -33.52 10.21
CA THR A 52 15.63 -33.50 8.74
C THR A 52 15.13 -32.18 8.16
N MET A 53 14.77 -31.22 9.03
CA MET A 53 14.14 -29.98 8.61
C MET A 53 15.13 -28.82 8.48
N ALA A 54 14.72 -27.87 7.64
CA ALA A 54 15.35 -26.56 7.51
C ALA A 54 14.27 -25.47 7.47
N VAL A 55 14.59 -24.27 7.95
CA VAL A 55 13.73 -23.08 7.88
C VAL A 55 14.45 -21.98 7.15
N GLU A 56 13.78 -21.37 6.17
CA GLU A 56 14.27 -20.23 5.42
C GLU A 56 13.26 -19.07 5.54
N ALA A 57 13.74 -17.90 5.96
CA ALA A 57 12.94 -16.70 6.12
C ALA A 57 13.58 -15.53 5.38
N ASP A 58 12.78 -14.79 4.62
CA ASP A 58 13.16 -13.52 4.03
C ASP A 58 12.65 -12.39 4.93
N ALA A 59 13.55 -11.66 5.57
CA ALA A 59 13.24 -10.74 6.65
C ALA A 59 14.07 -9.46 6.62
N GLN A 60 13.51 -8.39 7.21
CA GLN A 60 14.15 -7.09 7.37
C GLN A 60 13.86 -6.52 8.76
N PHE A 61 14.88 -6.25 9.56
CA PHE A 61 14.68 -5.60 10.86
C PHE A 61 14.36 -4.11 10.70
N THR A 62 13.35 -3.64 11.41
CA THR A 62 12.97 -2.22 11.47
C THR A 62 13.65 -1.52 12.64
N ASP A 63 13.89 -2.25 13.74
CA ASP A 63 14.73 -1.83 14.86
C ASP A 63 15.63 -3.00 15.29
N LYS A 64 16.93 -2.75 15.42
CA LYS A 64 17.94 -3.76 15.80
C LYS A 64 18.72 -3.43 17.10
N ASP A 65 18.50 -2.24 17.65
CA ASP A 65 19.47 -1.66 18.58
C ASP A 65 19.15 -1.91 20.06
N THR A 66 18.00 -2.48 20.41
CA THR A 66 17.52 -2.42 21.78
C THR A 66 17.50 -3.75 22.54
N LYS A 67 17.45 -4.91 21.87
CA LYS A 67 17.28 -6.21 22.56
C LYS A 67 17.68 -7.37 21.66
N GLN A 68 17.77 -8.56 22.28
CA GLN A 68 17.78 -9.81 21.56
C GLN A 68 16.43 -10.00 20.85
N GLN A 69 16.44 -10.35 19.57
CA GLN A 69 15.25 -10.45 18.72
C GLN A 69 15.33 -11.70 17.86
N ARG A 70 14.24 -12.47 17.75
CA ARG A 70 14.18 -13.71 16.98
C ARG A 70 13.46 -13.52 15.65
N ILE A 71 14.09 -13.96 14.56
CA ILE A 71 13.40 -14.10 13.27
C ILE A 71 12.42 -15.26 13.39
N PHE A 72 12.94 -16.40 13.83
CA PHE A 72 12.15 -17.58 14.19
C PHE A 72 12.90 -18.35 15.30
N GLY A 73 12.17 -19.09 16.10
CA GLY A 73 12.82 -19.89 17.13
C GLY A 73 11.92 -20.82 17.93
N ASN A 74 12.58 -21.91 18.36
CA ASN A 74 12.19 -22.75 19.47
C ASN A 74 13.47 -23.12 20.22
N SER A 75 13.80 -22.35 21.27
CA SER A 75 15.04 -22.52 22.02
C SER A 75 14.83 -22.12 23.47
N HIS A 76 15.16 -23.00 24.40
CA HIS A 76 14.88 -22.83 25.81
C HIS A 76 16.02 -22.17 26.59
N ASN A 77 17.26 -22.29 26.14
CA ASN A 77 18.48 -21.61 26.69
C ASN A 77 18.49 -21.39 28.22
N GLY A 78 18.04 -22.41 28.98
CA GLY A 78 18.06 -22.39 30.44
C GLY A 78 16.94 -21.60 31.12
N ALA A 79 16.02 -20.99 30.37
CA ALA A 79 14.76 -20.46 30.89
C ALA A 79 13.65 -21.47 30.64
N SER A 80 12.79 -21.68 31.62
CA SER A 80 11.61 -22.53 31.43
C SER A 80 10.74 -21.98 30.30
N ASP A 81 10.21 -22.87 29.47
CA ASP A 81 9.14 -22.55 28.54
C ASP A 81 7.83 -22.25 29.29
N PRO A 82 6.76 -21.85 28.58
CA PRO A 82 5.45 -21.67 29.22
C PRO A 82 4.91 -22.92 29.94
N ASP A 83 5.40 -24.11 29.56
CA ASP A 83 5.01 -25.39 30.13
C ASP A 83 5.95 -25.88 31.27
N GLY A 84 6.99 -25.07 31.60
CA GLY A 84 7.93 -25.33 32.68
C GLY A 84 9.12 -26.22 32.33
N ASP A 85 9.33 -26.55 31.05
CA ASP A 85 10.49 -27.31 30.58
C ASP A 85 11.75 -26.43 30.53
N LEU A 86 12.89 -26.96 30.96
CA LEU A 86 14.19 -26.29 30.97
C LEU A 86 14.99 -26.48 29.68
N GLY A 87 14.40 -27.12 28.66
CA GLY A 87 15.02 -27.32 27.33
C GLY A 87 16.18 -28.31 27.30
N THR A 88 16.29 -29.19 28.31
CA THR A 88 17.24 -30.29 28.31
C THR A 88 16.67 -31.52 27.62
N GLY A 89 17.40 -32.06 26.66
CA GLY A 89 16.97 -33.26 25.97
C GLY A 89 16.10 -33.03 24.72
N HIS A 90 15.97 -31.80 24.27
CA HIS A 90 15.26 -31.38 23.05
C HIS A 90 16.18 -30.56 22.14
N LEU A 91 15.80 -30.44 20.86
CA LEU A 91 16.50 -29.60 19.90
C LEU A 91 16.18 -28.11 20.17
N ASN A 92 17.21 -27.29 20.34
CA ASN A 92 17.12 -25.85 20.28
C ASN A 92 17.39 -25.41 18.83
N PHE A 93 16.48 -24.63 18.25
CA PHE A 93 16.54 -24.23 16.86
C PHE A 93 16.07 -22.78 16.70
N ASP A 94 17.00 -21.85 16.45
CA ASP A 94 16.67 -20.43 16.27
C ASP A 94 17.67 -19.65 15.40
N VAL A 95 17.17 -18.51 14.83
CA VAL A 95 17.99 -17.46 14.19
C VAL A 95 17.58 -16.12 14.76
N TYR A 96 18.57 -15.32 15.16
CA TYR A 96 18.32 -14.11 15.92
C TYR A 96 19.44 -13.06 15.83
N ILE A 97 19.10 -11.81 16.25
CA ILE A 97 20.08 -10.80 16.62
C ILE A 97 20.38 -10.96 18.11
N GLN A 98 21.65 -11.15 18.45
CA GLN A 98 22.10 -11.15 19.83
C GLN A 98 22.11 -9.73 20.40
N GLY A 99 21.96 -9.58 21.73
CA GLY A 99 21.94 -8.28 22.40
C GLY A 99 23.16 -7.36 22.18
N ASN A 100 24.25 -7.88 21.61
CA ASN A 100 25.44 -7.13 21.20
C ASN A 100 25.43 -6.78 19.69
N GLY A 101 24.34 -7.04 18.98
CA GLY A 101 24.13 -6.62 17.59
C GLY A 101 24.66 -7.57 16.52
N TYR A 102 25.12 -8.77 16.86
CA TYR A 102 25.58 -9.76 15.88
C TYR A 102 24.46 -10.75 15.51
N TRP A 103 24.51 -11.26 14.28
CA TRP A 103 23.74 -12.43 13.89
C TRP A 103 24.17 -13.66 14.69
N ALA A 104 23.22 -14.46 15.10
CA ALA A 104 23.45 -15.70 15.81
C ALA A 104 22.41 -16.77 15.47
N SER A 105 22.76 -18.03 15.67
CA SER A 105 21.86 -19.15 15.45
C SER A 105 22.16 -20.28 16.44
N ALA A 106 21.18 -21.18 16.64
CA ALA A 106 21.35 -22.39 17.43
C ALA A 106 20.86 -23.62 16.68
N ILE A 107 21.66 -24.68 16.67
CA ILE A 107 21.31 -26.07 16.45
C ILE A 107 21.98 -26.83 17.59
N ALA A 108 21.27 -27.11 18.68
CA ALA A 108 21.83 -27.65 19.91
C ALA A 108 20.81 -28.55 20.62
N GLU A 109 21.26 -29.62 21.25
CA GLU A 109 20.40 -30.50 22.08
C GLU A 109 20.60 -30.25 23.59
N ASP A 110 21.53 -29.38 23.96
CA ASP A 110 21.80 -28.95 25.31
C ASP A 110 21.84 -27.41 25.41
N ILE A 111 21.75 -26.92 26.64
CA ILE A 111 21.82 -25.48 26.96
C ILE A 111 23.20 -24.93 26.60
N GLY A 112 23.25 -23.87 25.79
CA GLY A 112 24.47 -23.07 25.58
C GLY A 112 25.15 -23.19 24.22
N ASP A 113 24.74 -24.12 23.34
CA ASP A 113 25.36 -24.33 22.01
C ASP A 113 24.75 -23.38 20.93
N TRP A 114 24.75 -22.09 21.20
CA TRP A 114 24.50 -21.08 20.19
C TRP A 114 25.81 -20.59 19.57
N VAL A 115 25.77 -20.22 18.31
CA VAL A 115 26.93 -19.72 17.58
C VAL A 115 26.66 -18.32 17.07
N ARG A 116 27.54 -17.39 17.51
CA ARG A 116 27.52 -16.02 16.99
C ARG A 116 28.38 -15.94 15.74
N THR A 117 27.89 -15.20 14.73
CA THR A 117 28.69 -14.85 13.56
C THR A 117 29.69 -13.73 13.88
N SER A 118 30.60 -13.47 12.96
CA SER A 118 31.47 -12.28 13.00
C SER A 118 30.82 -11.05 12.36
N THR A 119 29.60 -11.17 11.83
CA THR A 119 28.90 -10.12 11.07
C THR A 119 27.86 -9.44 11.95
N TYR A 120 27.91 -8.11 12.00
CA TYR A 120 26.87 -7.30 12.62
C TYR A 120 25.59 -7.37 11.82
N ALA A 121 24.47 -7.44 12.53
CA ALA A 121 23.16 -7.28 11.94
C ALA A 121 22.96 -5.85 11.42
N ASP A 122 22.28 -5.71 10.32
CA ASP A 122 21.88 -4.43 9.76
C ASP A 122 20.35 -4.35 9.58
N LYS A 123 19.85 -3.33 8.89
CA LYS A 123 18.43 -3.12 8.58
C LYS A 123 18.11 -3.40 7.11
N ASN A 124 18.97 -4.08 6.39
CA ASN A 124 18.67 -4.52 5.03
C ASN A 124 17.80 -5.77 5.05
N ARG A 125 17.15 -6.03 3.94
CA ARG A 125 16.40 -7.26 3.72
C ARG A 125 17.39 -8.38 3.40
N HIS A 126 17.25 -9.52 4.10
CA HIS A 126 18.12 -10.68 3.97
C HIS A 126 17.32 -11.98 3.98
N THR A 127 17.87 -12.99 3.29
CA THR A 127 17.39 -14.36 3.40
C THR A 127 18.19 -15.10 4.45
N HIS A 128 17.52 -15.64 5.45
CA HIS A 128 18.09 -16.40 6.57
C HIS A 128 17.67 -17.86 6.45
N LYS A 129 18.61 -18.79 6.33
CA LYS A 129 18.31 -20.22 6.34
C LYS A 129 19.10 -20.93 7.45
N LEU A 130 18.38 -21.71 8.27
CA LEU A 130 18.99 -22.62 9.24
C LEU A 130 18.59 -24.05 8.88
N ASP A 131 19.56 -24.92 8.70
CA ASP A 131 19.37 -26.27 8.17
C ASP A 131 19.97 -27.32 9.12
N CYS A 132 19.11 -28.18 9.68
CA CYS A 132 19.52 -29.25 10.58
C CYS A 132 20.36 -30.34 9.89
N THR A 133 20.14 -30.57 8.59
CA THR A 133 20.77 -31.70 7.87
C THR A 133 22.25 -31.46 7.62
N ASP A 134 22.63 -30.22 7.25
CA ASP A 134 24.03 -29.85 7.06
C ASP A 134 24.60 -29.01 8.23
N ARG A 135 23.74 -28.70 9.21
CA ARG A 135 24.11 -27.99 10.45
C ARG A 135 24.63 -26.59 10.23
N LYS A 136 24.08 -25.87 9.25
CA LYS A 136 24.57 -24.55 8.84
C LYS A 136 23.51 -23.47 8.95
N TYR A 137 23.99 -22.29 9.30
CA TYR A 137 23.27 -21.05 9.13
C TYR A 137 23.80 -20.30 7.90
N TYR A 138 22.88 -19.92 7.03
CA TYR A 138 23.13 -19.15 5.81
C TYR A 138 22.50 -17.76 5.90
N LEU A 139 23.23 -16.75 5.45
CA LEU A 139 22.76 -15.40 5.19
C LEU A 139 22.97 -15.10 3.71
N ASP A 140 21.90 -14.82 2.97
CA ASP A 140 21.92 -14.60 1.51
C ASP A 140 22.68 -15.71 0.76
N GLY A 141 22.43 -16.96 1.15
CA GLY A 141 23.09 -18.14 0.59
C GLY A 141 24.53 -18.37 1.00
N THR A 142 25.13 -17.44 1.77
CA THR A 142 26.50 -17.57 2.28
C THR A 142 26.52 -18.25 3.65
N VAL A 143 27.36 -19.28 3.83
CA VAL A 143 27.53 -19.94 5.16
C VAL A 143 28.14 -18.98 6.15
N MET A 144 27.42 -18.69 7.22
CA MET A 144 27.85 -17.82 8.32
C MET A 144 28.44 -18.60 9.48
N THR A 145 27.83 -19.74 9.81
CA THR A 145 28.30 -20.65 10.87
C THR A 145 28.01 -22.09 10.49
N THR A 146 28.79 -23.01 11.09
CA THR A 146 28.52 -24.44 11.07
C THR A 146 28.47 -24.91 12.53
N HIS A 147 27.38 -25.55 12.93
CA HIS A 147 27.14 -26.05 14.26
C HIS A 147 27.84 -27.41 14.47
N ALA A 148 28.36 -27.63 15.68
CA ALA A 148 29.03 -28.89 16.03
C ALA A 148 28.01 -30.03 16.23
N THR A 149 26.86 -29.71 16.81
CA THR A 149 25.79 -30.68 17.15
C THR A 149 25.20 -31.28 15.90
N THR A 150 25.12 -32.62 15.83
CA THR A 150 24.31 -33.36 14.88
C THR A 150 22.99 -33.65 15.56
N PRO A 151 21.87 -33.02 15.14
CA PRO A 151 20.60 -33.19 15.83
C PRO A 151 20.08 -34.61 15.68
N THR A 152 19.58 -35.15 16.77
CA THR A 152 18.96 -36.48 16.87
C THR A 152 17.54 -36.39 17.45
N LYS A 153 17.18 -35.22 17.98
CA LYS A 153 15.91 -34.94 18.65
C LYS A 153 15.15 -33.84 17.94
N SER A 154 13.86 -33.74 18.23
CA SER A 154 12.98 -32.68 17.78
C SER A 154 12.91 -31.55 18.81
N THR A 155 12.39 -30.38 18.40
CA THR A 155 12.09 -29.28 19.32
C THR A 155 10.98 -29.70 20.29
N ASN A 156 10.96 -29.11 21.49
CA ASN A 156 9.82 -29.21 22.40
C ASN A 156 8.82 -28.10 22.08
N GLY A 157 7.70 -28.47 21.48
CA GLY A 157 6.72 -27.50 20.98
C GLY A 157 7.03 -26.94 19.58
N SER A 158 6.17 -26.06 19.14
CA SER A 158 6.17 -25.51 17.78
C SER A 158 7.20 -24.39 17.58
N LEU A 159 7.59 -24.20 16.32
CA LEU A 159 8.39 -23.07 15.89
C LEU A 159 7.55 -21.80 15.92
N TYR A 160 8.07 -20.73 16.53
CA TYR A 160 7.49 -19.38 16.45
C TYR A 160 8.23 -18.55 15.41
N ILE A 161 7.50 -17.71 14.67
CA ILE A 161 8.04 -16.66 13.78
C ILE A 161 7.79 -15.31 14.48
N PHE A 162 8.73 -14.37 14.37
CA PHE A 162 8.81 -13.08 15.08
C PHE A 162 9.11 -13.18 16.57
N ALA A 163 9.31 -14.37 17.11
CA ALA A 163 9.58 -14.60 18.52
C ALA A 163 10.26 -15.95 18.73
N ASN A 164 10.58 -16.24 19.98
CA ASN A 164 11.03 -17.54 20.43
C ASN A 164 9.96 -18.23 21.28
N HIS A 165 9.82 -19.54 21.15
CA HIS A 165 8.95 -20.34 22.00
C HIS A 165 9.60 -20.55 23.37
N ARG A 166 9.52 -19.53 24.24
CA ARG A 166 9.97 -19.58 25.64
C ARG A 166 9.36 -18.44 26.45
N ALA A 167 9.50 -18.48 27.79
CA ALA A 167 8.93 -17.46 28.68
C ALA A 167 9.36 -16.01 28.37
N SER A 168 10.58 -15.78 27.86
CA SER A 168 11.07 -14.43 27.50
C SER A 168 10.71 -13.96 26.09
N MET A 169 10.16 -14.82 25.24
CA MET A 169 9.66 -14.59 23.88
C MET A 169 10.63 -13.89 22.89
N ASP A 170 11.47 -12.95 23.29
CA ASP A 170 12.42 -12.16 22.46
C ASP A 170 11.82 -11.69 21.12
N TYR A 171 10.70 -11.00 21.21
CA TYR A 171 9.94 -10.49 20.05
C TYR A 171 10.81 -9.65 19.11
N ALA A 172 10.61 -9.82 17.80
CA ALA A 172 11.30 -9.06 16.78
C ALA A 172 10.54 -7.80 16.35
N PHE A 173 11.29 -6.75 16.05
CA PHE A 173 10.85 -5.58 15.31
C PHE A 173 11.30 -5.74 13.85
N MET A 174 10.50 -6.42 13.04
CA MET A 174 10.92 -6.77 11.69
C MET A 174 9.75 -6.91 10.73
N ARG A 175 10.06 -6.84 9.43
CA ARG A 175 9.22 -7.25 8.32
C ARG A 175 9.59 -8.64 7.88
N LEU A 176 8.62 -9.50 7.70
CA LEU A 176 8.75 -10.82 7.10
C LEU A 176 8.11 -10.79 5.72
N TYR A 177 8.87 -11.17 4.70
CA TYR A 177 8.42 -11.23 3.31
C TYR A 177 7.99 -12.64 2.91
N SER A 178 8.64 -13.67 3.46
CA SER A 178 8.25 -15.07 3.31
C SER A 178 8.93 -15.95 4.35
N CYS A 179 8.36 -17.13 4.62
CA CYS A 179 9.03 -18.15 5.43
C CYS A 179 8.69 -19.54 4.88
N LYS A 180 9.69 -20.38 4.68
CA LYS A 180 9.55 -21.75 4.20
C LYS A 180 10.11 -22.74 5.18
N ILE A 181 9.43 -23.86 5.36
CA ILE A 181 9.94 -25.01 6.10
C ILE A 181 10.12 -26.16 5.11
N TYR A 182 11.31 -26.72 5.15
CA TYR A 182 11.69 -27.88 4.36
C TYR A 182 11.77 -29.12 5.26
N ASP A 183 11.35 -30.26 4.76
CA ASP A 183 11.66 -31.57 5.35
C ASP A 183 12.35 -32.42 4.29
N SER A 184 13.55 -32.93 4.62
CA SER A 184 14.38 -33.72 3.72
C SER A 184 14.57 -33.03 2.34
N GLY A 185 14.69 -31.70 2.34
CA GLY A 185 14.88 -30.87 1.15
C GLY A 185 13.60 -30.54 0.36
N VAL A 186 12.43 -31.02 0.78
CA VAL A 186 11.13 -30.71 0.17
C VAL A 186 10.43 -29.62 0.98
N VAL A 187 9.87 -28.61 0.31
CA VAL A 187 9.06 -27.55 0.96
C VAL A 187 7.75 -28.18 1.45
N VAL A 188 7.58 -28.22 2.77
CA VAL A 188 6.38 -28.75 3.42
C VAL A 188 5.44 -27.65 3.94
N HIS A 189 5.97 -26.44 4.20
CA HIS A 189 5.22 -25.22 4.49
C HIS A 189 5.81 -24.06 3.70
N ASP A 190 4.94 -23.20 3.16
CA ASP A 190 5.33 -21.98 2.41
C ASP A 190 4.43 -20.84 2.83
N TYR A 191 4.89 -20.07 3.81
CA TYR A 191 4.14 -19.00 4.43
C TYR A 191 4.35 -17.69 3.70
N VAL A 192 3.26 -17.07 3.28
CA VAL A 192 3.23 -15.74 2.67
C VAL A 192 2.40 -14.77 3.51
N PRO A 193 2.81 -13.49 3.63
CA PRO A 193 2.02 -12.45 4.27
C PRO A 193 0.66 -12.29 3.60
N ALA A 194 -0.42 -12.34 4.37
CA ALA A 194 -1.76 -12.26 3.82
C ALA A 194 -2.75 -11.55 4.76
N ARG A 195 -3.83 -11.04 4.16
CA ARG A 195 -5.02 -10.53 4.83
C ARG A 195 -6.19 -11.44 4.51
N ARG A 196 -6.91 -11.90 5.52
CA ARG A 196 -8.19 -12.57 5.33
C ARG A 196 -9.30 -11.53 5.16
N LEU A 197 -10.03 -11.59 4.02
CA LEU A 197 -10.97 -10.53 3.63
C LEU A 197 -12.24 -10.51 4.49
N SER A 198 -12.65 -11.66 5.05
CA SER A 198 -13.90 -11.78 5.83
C SER A 198 -13.90 -11.00 7.15
N ASP A 199 -12.74 -10.79 7.77
CA ASP A 199 -12.58 -10.11 9.07
C ASP A 199 -11.41 -9.15 9.11
N SER A 200 -10.75 -8.93 7.97
CA SER A 200 -9.58 -8.05 7.83
C SER A 200 -8.38 -8.44 8.71
N ALA A 201 -8.30 -9.70 9.16
CA ALA A 201 -7.18 -10.18 9.95
C ALA A 201 -5.92 -10.33 9.08
N PHE A 202 -4.78 -9.83 9.58
CA PHE A 202 -3.46 -10.03 8.98
C PHE A 202 -2.74 -11.21 9.63
N GLY A 203 -2.02 -11.98 8.81
CA GLY A 203 -1.31 -13.17 9.23
C GLY A 203 -0.45 -13.77 8.12
N LEU A 204 -0.11 -15.04 8.27
CA LEU A 204 0.62 -15.81 7.27
C LEU A 204 -0.29 -16.90 6.69
N TYR A 205 -0.39 -16.96 5.37
CA TYR A 205 -1.08 -18.04 4.66
C TYR A 205 -0.06 -19.09 4.24
N ASP A 206 -0.29 -20.33 4.61
CA ASP A 206 0.53 -21.46 4.17
C ASP A 206 -0.02 -22.03 2.86
N THR A 207 0.69 -21.81 1.76
CA THR A 207 0.29 -22.24 0.42
C THR A 207 0.41 -23.75 0.19
N LYS A 208 0.97 -24.49 1.15
CA LYS A 208 1.09 -25.97 1.09
C LYS A 208 -0.03 -26.70 1.79
N THR A 209 -0.56 -26.10 2.86
CA THR A 209 -1.59 -26.74 3.70
C THR A 209 -2.93 -26.01 3.67
N ASP A 210 -3.02 -24.86 2.99
CA ASP A 210 -4.19 -23.99 2.94
C ASP A 210 -4.66 -23.48 4.32
N VAL A 211 -3.70 -23.28 5.24
CA VAL A 211 -3.96 -22.80 6.61
C VAL A 211 -3.57 -21.34 6.73
N PHE A 212 -4.43 -20.54 7.33
CA PHE A 212 -4.16 -19.14 7.67
C PHE A 212 -3.85 -19.00 9.16
N LEU A 213 -2.64 -18.57 9.47
CA LEU A 213 -2.13 -18.35 10.82
C LEU A 213 -2.21 -16.88 11.19
N THR A 214 -2.84 -16.59 12.33
CA THR A 214 -2.98 -15.21 12.83
C THR A 214 -2.02 -14.93 13.98
N ASN A 215 -1.96 -13.65 14.41
CA ASN A 215 -1.20 -13.25 15.57
C ASN A 215 -1.61 -14.02 16.83
N ALA A 216 -0.66 -14.69 17.46
CA ALA A 216 -0.84 -15.35 18.76
C ALA A 216 -0.40 -14.46 19.95
N GLY A 217 0.25 -13.31 19.66
CA GLY A 217 0.67 -12.32 20.64
C GLY A 217 -0.37 -11.21 20.88
N THR A 218 0.11 -10.04 21.26
CA THR A 218 -0.74 -8.86 21.50
C THR A 218 -0.59 -7.84 20.39
N GLY A 219 -1.57 -6.93 20.27
CA GLY A 219 -1.58 -5.92 19.21
C GLY A 219 -1.95 -6.51 17.84
N LYS A 220 -1.55 -5.82 16.78
CA LYS A 220 -1.81 -6.23 15.39
C LYS A 220 -0.54 -6.12 14.57
N PHE A 221 -0.36 -6.98 13.58
CA PHE A 221 0.66 -6.79 12.56
C PHE A 221 0.36 -5.59 11.68
N ASN A 222 1.39 -4.88 11.24
CA ASN A 222 1.29 -3.90 10.16
C ASN A 222 1.57 -4.62 8.83
N PRO A 223 0.68 -4.53 7.83
CA PRO A 223 0.93 -5.13 6.52
C PRO A 223 1.83 -4.23 5.66
N GLY A 224 2.56 -4.82 4.74
CA GLY A 224 3.07 -4.16 3.55
C GLY A 224 1.96 -3.87 2.54
N PRO A 225 2.29 -3.25 1.38
CA PRO A 225 1.36 -3.10 0.28
C PRO A 225 0.77 -4.45 -0.14
N ALA A 226 -0.50 -4.47 -0.54
CA ALA A 226 -1.08 -5.67 -1.14
C ALA A 226 -0.41 -5.96 -2.49
N ILE A 227 -0.14 -7.22 -2.75
CA ILE A 227 0.33 -7.70 -4.06
C ILE A 227 -0.92 -7.96 -4.89
N LEU A 228 -1.12 -7.13 -5.90
CA LEU A 228 -2.27 -7.19 -6.78
C LEU A 228 -1.82 -7.55 -8.19
N GLU A 229 -2.51 -8.50 -8.80
CA GLU A 229 -2.26 -8.83 -10.21
C GLU A 229 -2.87 -7.76 -11.13
N PRO A 230 -2.16 -7.34 -12.18
CA PRO A 230 -2.77 -6.55 -13.24
C PRO A 230 -4.03 -7.25 -13.78
N PRO A 231 -5.09 -6.53 -14.11
CA PRO A 231 -6.29 -7.15 -14.65
C PRO A 231 -5.98 -7.82 -15.98
N THR A 232 -6.36 -9.08 -16.12
CA THR A 232 -6.15 -9.88 -17.33
C THR A 232 -7.47 -10.37 -17.91
N TRP A 233 -7.49 -10.61 -19.22
CA TRP A 233 -8.63 -11.23 -19.87
C TRP A 233 -8.69 -12.73 -19.55
N PRO A 234 -9.87 -13.31 -19.33
CA PRO A 234 -10.00 -14.74 -19.23
C PRO A 234 -9.38 -15.46 -20.43
N GLY A 235 -8.39 -16.35 -20.18
CA GLY A 235 -7.63 -17.05 -21.21
C GLY A 235 -6.60 -16.17 -21.94
N ASP A 236 -6.09 -15.11 -21.30
CA ASP A 236 -4.94 -14.27 -21.74
C ASP A 236 -5.08 -13.62 -23.12
N LYS A 237 -6.30 -13.47 -23.63
CA LYS A 237 -6.55 -12.84 -24.94
C LYS A 237 -7.59 -11.74 -24.84
N PRO A 238 -7.32 -10.57 -25.44
CA PRO A 238 -8.30 -9.49 -25.47
C PRO A 238 -9.64 -9.97 -26.03
N ARG A 239 -10.70 -9.80 -25.24
CA ARG A 239 -12.08 -10.17 -25.61
C ARG A 239 -12.97 -8.94 -25.80
N THR A 240 -12.41 -7.89 -26.40
CA THR A 240 -13.11 -6.62 -26.63
C THR A 240 -14.37 -6.77 -27.47
N ASN A 241 -14.42 -7.75 -28.38
CA ASN A 241 -15.59 -8.11 -29.16
C ASN A 241 -16.72 -8.79 -28.35
N GLY A 242 -16.47 -9.12 -27.08
CA GLY A 242 -17.48 -9.56 -26.12
C GLY A 242 -18.47 -8.48 -25.67
N PHE A 243 -18.27 -7.23 -26.09
CA PHE A 243 -19.14 -6.10 -25.77
C PHE A 243 -19.88 -5.62 -27.01
N GLU A 244 -21.10 -5.07 -26.82
CA GLU A 244 -21.86 -4.49 -27.93
C GLU A 244 -21.49 -3.04 -28.19
N LYS A 245 -21.03 -2.31 -27.19
CA LYS A 245 -20.75 -0.89 -27.25
C LYS A 245 -19.32 -0.57 -26.89
N THR A 246 -18.76 0.42 -27.57
CA THR A 246 -17.42 0.96 -27.28
C THR A 246 -17.35 2.44 -27.63
N MET A 247 -16.40 3.14 -27.02
CA MET A 247 -16.12 4.55 -27.26
C MET A 247 -14.63 4.80 -27.04
N GLU A 248 -13.99 5.52 -27.96
CA GLU A 248 -12.62 6.02 -27.76
C GLU A 248 -12.64 7.23 -26.82
N ILE A 249 -11.68 7.29 -25.93
CA ILE A 249 -11.42 8.41 -25.03
C ILE A 249 -9.97 8.85 -25.26
N SER A 250 -9.74 10.14 -25.37
CA SER A 250 -8.41 10.72 -25.60
C SER A 250 -8.16 11.88 -24.64
N ILE A 251 -6.89 12.21 -24.42
CA ILE A 251 -6.51 13.38 -23.64
C ILE A 251 -6.81 14.64 -24.45
N GLY A 252 -7.38 15.64 -23.79
CA GLY A 252 -7.64 16.95 -24.37
C GLY A 252 -6.36 17.70 -24.72
N GLU A 253 -6.43 18.56 -25.73
CA GLU A 253 -5.28 19.34 -26.16
C GLU A 253 -4.72 20.23 -25.04
N GLY A 254 -3.41 20.18 -24.80
CA GLY A 254 -2.72 20.99 -23.78
C GLY A 254 -2.99 20.58 -22.32
N MET A 255 -3.65 19.44 -22.09
CA MET A 255 -3.96 18.97 -20.73
C MET A 255 -2.75 18.31 -20.05
N VAL A 256 -1.91 17.64 -20.81
CA VAL A 256 -0.72 16.92 -20.33
C VAL A 256 0.50 17.39 -21.12
N SER A 257 1.56 17.81 -20.43
CA SER A 257 2.78 18.38 -21.05
C SER A 257 4.00 17.46 -20.97
N SER A 258 3.94 16.39 -20.18
CA SER A 258 5.03 15.44 -20.01
C SER A 258 4.47 14.02 -19.82
N VAL A 259 5.33 13.00 -19.85
CA VAL A 259 4.93 11.65 -19.50
C VAL A 259 4.64 11.57 -17.99
N LEU A 260 3.45 11.13 -17.61
CA LEU A 260 3.06 10.92 -16.22
C LEU A 260 2.88 9.42 -15.98
N THR A 261 3.63 8.87 -15.03
CA THR A 261 3.57 7.45 -14.69
C THR A 261 2.50 7.17 -13.64
N ASN A 262 1.75 6.08 -13.84
CA ASN A 262 0.69 5.65 -12.94
C ASN A 262 -0.25 6.81 -12.57
N PHE A 263 -0.85 7.40 -13.60
CA PHE A 263 -1.72 8.57 -13.44
C PHE A 263 -3.19 8.17 -13.54
N GLN A 264 -3.99 8.68 -12.60
CA GLN A 264 -5.42 8.42 -12.55
C GLN A 264 -6.18 9.53 -13.30
N VAL A 265 -6.85 9.15 -14.40
CA VAL A 265 -7.76 10.06 -15.10
C VAL A 265 -9.20 9.87 -14.60
N LEU A 266 -9.94 10.97 -14.43
CA LEU A 266 -11.33 10.94 -14.01
C LEU A 266 -12.25 10.92 -15.24
N VAL A 267 -12.80 9.75 -15.54
CA VAL A 267 -13.82 9.58 -16.59
C VAL A 267 -15.20 9.94 -16.02
N ARG A 268 -15.89 10.87 -16.70
CA ARG A 268 -17.23 11.35 -16.34
C ARG A 268 -18.25 10.81 -17.34
N LEU A 269 -19.22 10.08 -16.85
CA LEU A 269 -20.23 9.40 -17.67
C LEU A 269 -21.63 9.95 -17.38
N SER A 270 -22.37 10.26 -18.42
CA SER A 270 -23.80 10.51 -18.33
C SER A 270 -24.47 10.31 -19.67
N GLU A 271 -25.78 10.01 -19.70
CA GLU A 271 -26.54 9.86 -20.93
C GLU A 271 -26.66 11.16 -21.74
N THR A 272 -26.45 12.30 -21.09
CA THR A 272 -26.45 13.62 -21.72
C THR A 272 -25.09 13.99 -22.30
N ARG A 273 -24.00 13.57 -21.66
CA ARG A 273 -22.63 13.86 -22.13
C ARG A 273 -22.23 13.00 -23.31
N GLN A 274 -22.55 11.69 -23.28
CA GLN A 274 -22.19 10.74 -24.31
C GLN A 274 -23.47 10.24 -25.03
N SER A 275 -23.76 10.82 -26.17
CA SER A 275 -24.92 10.38 -26.97
C SER A 275 -24.80 8.91 -27.36
N GLY A 276 -25.79 8.11 -26.99
CA GLY A 276 -25.81 6.66 -27.20
C GLY A 276 -25.25 5.83 -26.05
N PHE A 277 -24.77 6.45 -25.00
CA PHE A 277 -24.49 5.79 -23.71
C PHE A 277 -25.83 5.62 -22.96
N ARG A 278 -26.02 4.47 -22.30
CA ARG A 278 -27.16 4.18 -21.43
C ARG A 278 -26.71 3.45 -20.20
N TYR A 279 -27.13 3.91 -19.04
CA TYR A 279 -26.83 3.27 -17.75
C TYR A 279 -27.35 1.84 -17.66
N THR A 280 -28.51 1.58 -18.28
CA THR A 280 -29.13 0.25 -18.36
C THR A 280 -28.27 -0.79 -19.08
N ASP A 281 -27.33 -0.36 -19.90
CA ASP A 281 -26.41 -1.22 -20.64
C ASP A 281 -25.12 -1.58 -19.84
N CYS A 282 -24.93 -1.00 -18.63
CA CYS A 282 -23.66 -1.06 -17.89
C CYS A 282 -23.65 -2.08 -16.74
N GLY A 283 -24.76 -2.78 -16.50
CA GLY A 283 -24.90 -3.63 -15.32
C GLY A 283 -25.13 -2.82 -14.03
N GLU A 284 -25.34 -3.53 -12.93
CA GLU A 284 -25.52 -2.92 -11.62
C GLU A 284 -24.23 -2.20 -11.20
N ASN A 285 -24.34 -0.95 -10.74
CA ASN A 285 -23.22 -0.12 -10.28
C ASN A 285 -22.02 -0.06 -11.26
N GLY A 286 -22.28 -0.16 -12.58
CA GLY A 286 -21.25 -0.11 -13.59
C GLY A 286 -20.42 -1.39 -13.73
N SER A 287 -20.87 -2.51 -13.17
CA SER A 287 -20.14 -3.79 -13.19
C SER A 287 -19.80 -4.30 -14.60
N GLY A 288 -20.55 -3.87 -15.61
CA GLY A 288 -20.39 -4.25 -17.02
C GLY A 288 -19.45 -3.36 -17.84
N ILE A 289 -18.80 -2.33 -17.25
CA ILE A 289 -17.85 -1.48 -17.98
C ILE A 289 -16.41 -2.04 -17.90
N ARG A 290 -15.63 -1.82 -18.96
CA ARG A 290 -14.19 -2.13 -18.97
C ARG A 290 -13.45 -1.07 -19.78
N PHE A 291 -12.19 -0.85 -19.42
CA PHE A 291 -11.31 0.07 -20.14
C PHE A 291 -10.08 -0.67 -20.65
N THR A 292 -9.62 -0.31 -21.85
CA THR A 292 -8.40 -0.89 -22.43
C THR A 292 -7.54 0.16 -23.11
N LEU A 293 -6.25 -0.12 -23.23
CA LEU A 293 -5.38 0.53 -24.22
C LEU A 293 -5.78 0.09 -25.65
N PRO A 294 -5.26 0.76 -26.69
CA PRO A 294 -5.55 0.39 -28.09
C PRO A 294 -5.14 -1.04 -28.48
N ASP A 295 -4.15 -1.62 -27.81
CA ASP A 295 -3.70 -2.99 -28.00
C ASP A 295 -4.61 -4.04 -27.33
N GLY A 296 -5.64 -3.58 -26.60
CA GLY A 296 -6.59 -4.42 -25.88
C GLY A 296 -6.16 -4.76 -24.45
N SER A 297 -5.02 -4.29 -23.97
CA SER A 297 -4.60 -4.46 -22.57
C SER A 297 -5.59 -3.78 -21.63
N LEU A 298 -6.06 -4.49 -20.61
CA LEU A 298 -6.99 -3.97 -19.62
C LEU A 298 -6.36 -2.87 -18.78
N LEU A 299 -7.16 -1.86 -18.47
CA LEU A 299 -6.81 -0.80 -17.53
C LEU A 299 -7.56 -1.01 -16.22
N ALA A 300 -6.84 -0.86 -15.13
CA ALA A 300 -7.43 -0.83 -13.80
C ALA A 300 -8.32 0.42 -13.68
N HIS A 301 -9.49 0.24 -13.06
CA HIS A 301 -10.43 1.33 -12.84
C HIS A 301 -11.25 1.08 -11.58
N GLU A 302 -11.72 2.17 -11.01
CA GLU A 302 -12.62 2.19 -9.87
C GLU A 302 -13.85 3.03 -10.18
N VAL A 303 -15.01 2.49 -9.90
CA VAL A 303 -16.27 3.26 -9.95
C VAL A 303 -16.42 3.97 -8.60
N ASP A 304 -16.07 5.24 -8.58
CA ASP A 304 -16.20 6.11 -7.42
C ASP A 304 -17.68 6.44 -7.12
N THR A 305 -18.39 6.98 -8.12
CA THR A 305 -19.81 7.32 -8.02
C THR A 305 -20.56 6.74 -9.20
N TRP A 306 -21.64 5.99 -8.93
CA TRP A 306 -22.56 5.50 -9.96
C TRP A 306 -23.94 6.14 -9.80
N ASN A 307 -24.19 7.19 -10.60
CA ASN A 307 -25.44 7.98 -10.54
C ASN A 307 -26.20 7.89 -11.85
N THR A 308 -27.20 7.01 -11.90
CA THR A 308 -28.02 6.77 -13.10
C THR A 308 -28.93 7.94 -13.46
N SER A 309 -29.12 8.91 -12.56
CA SER A 309 -29.92 10.12 -12.78
C SER A 309 -29.08 11.35 -13.10
N GLY A 310 -27.77 11.23 -13.11
CA GLY A 310 -26.85 12.35 -13.31
C GLY A 310 -25.51 11.95 -13.91
N GLU A 311 -24.43 12.41 -13.33
CA GLU A 311 -23.06 12.08 -13.75
C GLU A 311 -22.46 11.01 -12.84
N SER A 312 -21.89 9.96 -13.43
CA SER A 312 -21.09 8.96 -12.76
C SER A 312 -19.61 9.25 -12.93
N LEU A 313 -18.80 8.87 -11.94
CA LEU A 313 -17.38 9.15 -11.84
C LEU A 313 -16.62 7.83 -11.78
N VAL A 314 -15.63 7.67 -12.67
CA VAL A 314 -14.81 6.47 -12.75
C VAL A 314 -13.34 6.87 -12.86
N TRP A 315 -12.54 6.48 -11.89
CA TRP A 315 -11.08 6.64 -11.96
C TRP A 315 -10.48 5.52 -12.81
N VAL A 316 -9.57 5.88 -13.72
CA VAL A 316 -8.87 4.91 -14.59
C VAL A 316 -7.37 5.14 -14.49
N ASN A 317 -6.61 4.11 -14.15
CA ASN A 317 -5.15 4.20 -14.09
C ASN A 317 -4.53 4.03 -15.47
N ILE A 318 -3.69 4.99 -15.85
CA ILE A 318 -2.88 4.95 -17.08
C ILE A 318 -1.41 4.87 -16.67
N SER A 319 -0.77 3.75 -16.94
CA SER A 319 0.63 3.49 -16.53
C SER A 319 1.62 4.52 -17.09
N ASN A 320 1.40 4.99 -18.33
CA ASN A 320 2.20 6.02 -18.99
C ASN A 320 1.28 6.98 -19.73
N LEU A 321 0.79 7.99 -19.02
CA LEU A 321 -0.08 9.02 -19.60
C LEU A 321 0.75 10.04 -20.37
N THR A 322 0.35 10.33 -21.60
CA THR A 322 0.91 11.39 -22.47
C THR A 322 -0.21 12.19 -23.13
N ALA A 323 0.11 13.31 -23.75
CA ALA A 323 -0.86 14.08 -24.52
C ALA A 323 -1.46 13.30 -25.71
N ALA A 324 -0.76 12.28 -26.21
CA ALA A 324 -1.22 11.44 -27.32
C ALA A 324 -1.98 10.18 -26.85
N THR A 325 -2.13 9.99 -25.54
CA THR A 325 -2.77 8.79 -24.98
C THR A 325 -4.23 8.69 -25.42
N LYS A 326 -4.57 7.52 -25.92
CA LYS A 326 -5.92 7.09 -26.23
C LYS A 326 -6.19 5.79 -25.51
N PHE A 327 -7.43 5.62 -25.07
CA PHE A 327 -7.92 4.38 -24.50
C PHE A 327 -9.40 4.19 -24.87
N ARG A 328 -9.94 3.00 -24.63
CA ARG A 328 -11.33 2.71 -25.02
C ARG A 328 -12.12 2.22 -23.82
N MET A 329 -13.35 2.69 -23.73
CA MET A 329 -14.37 2.15 -22.85
C MET A 329 -15.22 1.15 -23.61
N TYR A 330 -15.54 0.03 -22.97
CA TYR A 330 -16.44 -1.01 -23.44
C TYR A 330 -17.55 -1.23 -22.42
N TRP A 331 -18.78 -1.44 -22.91
CA TRP A 331 -19.93 -1.77 -22.07
C TRP A 331 -20.95 -2.58 -22.84
N LYS A 332 -22.05 -2.96 -22.16
CA LYS A 332 -23.05 -3.87 -22.69
C LYS A 332 -22.44 -5.21 -23.08
N PRO A 333 -21.95 -5.97 -22.07
CA PRO A 333 -21.42 -7.29 -22.35
C PRO A 333 -22.48 -8.18 -22.99
N ARG A 334 -22.05 -8.98 -23.98
CA ARG A 334 -22.91 -9.95 -24.64
C ARG A 334 -23.22 -11.10 -23.68
N GLN A 335 -24.38 -11.73 -23.87
CA GLN A 335 -24.77 -12.88 -23.07
C GLN A 335 -23.71 -14.00 -23.13
N GLY A 336 -23.36 -14.55 -21.98
CA GLY A 336 -22.38 -15.63 -21.84
C GLY A 336 -20.92 -15.19 -21.91
N VAL A 337 -20.64 -13.89 -21.95
CA VAL A 337 -19.25 -13.39 -21.87
C VAL A 337 -18.84 -13.31 -20.40
N GLU A 338 -17.79 -14.02 -20.05
CA GLU A 338 -17.11 -13.87 -18.77
C GLU A 338 -16.31 -12.56 -18.77
N LEU A 339 -16.63 -11.70 -17.82
CA LEU A 339 -15.94 -10.41 -17.66
C LEU A 339 -14.69 -10.60 -16.79
N PRO A 340 -13.55 -9.96 -17.16
CA PRO A 340 -12.39 -9.93 -16.30
C PRO A 340 -12.71 -9.23 -14.98
N VAL A 341 -12.18 -9.76 -13.89
CA VAL A 341 -12.19 -9.07 -12.60
C VAL A 341 -11.20 -7.91 -12.67
N VAL A 342 -11.60 -6.76 -12.19
CA VAL A 342 -10.73 -5.58 -12.04
C VAL A 342 -10.83 -5.15 -10.59
N GLU A 343 -9.74 -5.33 -9.86
CA GLU A 343 -9.64 -4.90 -8.46
C GLU A 343 -9.52 -3.37 -8.41
N PRO A 344 -10.41 -2.65 -7.72
CA PRO A 344 -10.37 -1.18 -7.64
C PRO A 344 -9.04 -0.63 -7.14
N ALA A 345 -8.42 -1.32 -6.20
CA ALA A 345 -7.13 -0.92 -5.62
C ALA A 345 -5.97 -0.85 -6.64
N LEU A 346 -6.05 -1.57 -7.76
CA LEU A 346 -5.10 -1.46 -8.88
C LEU A 346 -5.14 -0.09 -9.56
N THR A 347 -6.19 0.68 -9.35
CA THR A 347 -6.30 2.05 -9.85
C THR A 347 -5.30 2.99 -9.17
N TRP A 348 -4.84 2.65 -7.97
CA TRP A 348 -4.02 3.51 -7.10
C TRP A 348 -2.62 2.98 -6.80
N PRO A 349 -1.82 2.55 -7.81
CA PRO A 349 -0.49 2.03 -7.54
C PRO A 349 0.40 3.13 -6.92
N GLY A 350 1.16 2.73 -5.90
CA GLY A 350 2.08 3.64 -5.21
C GLY A 350 1.42 4.63 -4.23
N HIS A 351 0.10 4.50 -3.97
CA HIS A 351 -0.56 5.26 -2.92
C HIS A 351 -0.50 4.52 -1.58
N ALA A 352 -0.22 5.25 -0.51
CA ALA A 352 -0.29 4.76 0.86
C ALA A 352 -1.72 4.79 1.41
N GLY A 353 -2.59 5.64 0.83
CA GLY A 353 -4.01 5.71 1.13
C GLY A 353 -4.74 6.66 0.19
N VAL A 354 -6.02 6.35 -0.09
CA VAL A 354 -6.92 7.13 -0.95
C VAL A 354 -8.33 7.09 -0.37
N TRP A 355 -8.89 8.23 -0.01
CA TRP A 355 -10.24 8.34 0.57
C TRP A 355 -11.09 9.32 -0.24
N HIS A 356 -12.16 8.82 -0.88
CA HIS A 356 -13.09 9.58 -1.71
C HIS A 356 -14.23 10.22 -0.91
N PHE A 357 -14.51 9.70 0.30
CA PHE A 357 -15.62 10.14 1.17
C PHE A 357 -17.01 9.96 0.59
N ASN A 358 -17.15 9.07 -0.39
CA ASN A 358 -18.44 8.73 -1.02
C ASN A 358 -19.24 7.71 -0.21
N ASP A 359 -18.64 7.03 0.74
CA ASP A 359 -19.28 6.05 1.61
C ASP A 359 -20.39 6.67 2.46
N ALA A 360 -21.45 5.89 2.68
CA ALA A 360 -22.57 6.35 3.48
C ALA A 360 -22.13 6.61 4.94
N TYR A 361 -22.22 7.87 5.37
CA TYR A 361 -21.99 8.25 6.76
C TYR A 361 -23.10 7.69 7.68
N PRO A 362 -22.85 7.18 8.91
CA PRO A 362 -21.62 7.32 9.73
C PRO A 362 -20.67 6.12 9.69
N THR A 363 -20.72 5.32 8.67
CA THR A 363 -19.82 4.17 8.52
C THR A 363 -18.39 4.60 8.16
N ASN A 364 -17.52 3.67 7.90
CA ASN A 364 -16.12 3.92 7.59
C ASN A 364 -15.98 4.67 6.25
N ALA A 365 -15.01 5.58 6.14
CA ALA A 365 -14.52 6.04 4.84
C ALA A 365 -13.51 5.00 4.34
N ALA A 366 -13.87 4.28 3.29
CA ALA A 366 -13.02 3.24 2.73
C ALA A 366 -11.75 3.83 2.12
N ASP A 367 -10.63 3.13 2.31
CA ASP A 367 -9.38 3.39 1.61
C ASP A 367 -9.35 2.58 0.32
N SER A 368 -9.42 3.24 -0.81
CA SER A 368 -9.36 2.64 -2.14
C SER A 368 -7.96 2.14 -2.55
N SER A 369 -6.93 2.44 -1.77
CA SER A 369 -5.58 1.90 -2.03
C SER A 369 -5.47 0.42 -1.69
N ALA A 370 -4.39 -0.21 -2.14
CA ALA A 370 -4.10 -1.61 -1.81
C ALA A 370 -3.90 -1.88 -0.30
N ASN A 371 -3.70 -0.84 0.51
CA ASN A 371 -3.47 -0.98 1.94
C ASN A 371 -4.77 -1.12 2.75
N HIS A 372 -5.91 -0.64 2.22
CA HIS A 372 -7.22 -0.69 2.88
C HIS A 372 -7.18 -0.15 4.32
N TYR A 373 -6.56 1.01 4.50
CA TYR A 373 -6.54 1.74 5.77
C TYR A 373 -7.83 2.54 5.95
N ASP A 374 -8.93 1.83 6.17
CA ASP A 374 -10.24 2.44 6.32
C ASP A 374 -10.27 3.40 7.49
N ALA A 375 -10.88 4.55 7.28
CA ALA A 375 -11.01 5.60 8.28
C ALA A 375 -12.34 5.52 9.01
N ILE A 376 -12.33 5.89 10.29
CA ILE A 376 -13.49 5.93 11.17
C ILE A 376 -13.76 7.36 11.58
N ALA A 377 -14.99 7.81 11.47
CA ALA A 377 -15.40 9.08 12.06
C ALA A 377 -15.46 8.96 13.58
N THR A 378 -14.56 9.64 14.29
CA THR A 378 -14.42 9.54 15.74
C THR A 378 -15.56 10.21 16.51
N ASN A 379 -16.42 11.01 15.86
CA ASN A 379 -17.56 11.66 16.47
C ASN A 379 -18.73 11.78 15.47
N ALA A 380 -19.47 10.70 15.33
CA ALA A 380 -20.57 10.54 14.37
C ALA A 380 -21.66 11.64 14.43
N ASN A 381 -21.81 12.30 15.58
CA ASN A 381 -22.96 13.19 15.82
C ASN A 381 -22.88 14.56 15.11
N ASN A 382 -21.75 14.92 14.52
CA ASN A 382 -21.53 16.26 13.98
C ASN A 382 -21.05 16.31 12.53
N VAL A 383 -20.93 15.18 11.85
CA VAL A 383 -20.50 15.12 10.45
C VAL A 383 -21.69 14.74 9.58
N THR A 384 -21.87 15.40 8.44
CA THR A 384 -22.92 15.07 7.47
C THR A 384 -22.33 14.88 6.10
N GLN A 385 -22.93 13.99 5.31
CA GLN A 385 -22.52 13.84 3.91
C GLN A 385 -23.22 14.91 3.05
N ILE A 386 -22.44 15.60 2.23
CA ILE A 386 -22.92 16.61 1.28
C ILE A 386 -22.31 16.36 -0.11
N ASP A 387 -22.72 17.16 -1.10
CA ASP A 387 -22.05 17.18 -2.40
C ASP A 387 -20.63 17.77 -2.24
N GLY A 388 -19.64 16.99 -2.70
CA GLY A 388 -18.23 17.34 -2.66
C GLY A 388 -17.77 18.14 -3.88
N LYS A 389 -16.46 18.26 -4.01
CA LYS A 389 -15.84 18.76 -5.23
C LYS A 389 -15.83 17.67 -6.31
N VAL A 390 -15.64 16.42 -5.89
CA VAL A 390 -15.74 15.21 -6.70
C VAL A 390 -16.70 14.26 -5.96
N GLY A 391 -17.86 13.96 -6.56
CA GLY A 391 -18.85 13.09 -5.92
C GLY A 391 -19.43 13.64 -4.61
N LYS A 392 -19.31 12.88 -3.54
CA LYS A 392 -19.76 13.23 -2.19
C LYS A 392 -18.58 13.53 -1.29
N THR A 393 -18.82 14.24 -0.20
CA THR A 393 -17.82 14.49 0.84
C THR A 393 -18.47 14.61 2.22
N TYR A 394 -17.62 14.70 3.26
CA TYR A 394 -18.08 14.92 4.61
C TYR A 394 -17.93 16.40 4.99
N TYR A 395 -19.00 16.96 5.57
CA TYR A 395 -19.05 18.29 6.15
C TYR A 395 -18.89 18.23 7.66
N HIS A 396 -17.96 19.03 8.18
CA HIS A 396 -17.62 19.14 9.59
C HIS A 396 -18.14 20.48 10.13
N PRO A 397 -19.22 20.51 10.93
CA PRO A 397 -19.85 21.77 11.39
C PRO A 397 -19.15 22.42 12.58
N THR A 398 -18.17 21.78 13.22
CA THR A 398 -17.56 22.28 14.46
C THR A 398 -16.03 22.21 14.43
N ALA A 399 -15.39 23.25 15.00
CA ALA A 399 -13.94 23.47 15.00
C ALA A 399 -13.18 22.76 16.14
N ASN A 400 -13.69 21.70 16.74
CA ASN A 400 -12.94 21.05 17.82
C ASN A 400 -11.82 20.17 17.24
N PRO A 401 -10.53 20.60 17.28
CA PRO A 401 -9.43 19.92 16.61
C PRO A 401 -9.15 18.51 17.15
N TYR A 402 -9.67 18.18 18.33
CA TYR A 402 -9.42 16.90 19.01
C TYR A 402 -10.61 15.93 18.96
N LYS A 403 -11.76 16.35 18.41
CA LYS A 403 -13.00 15.57 18.48
C LYS A 403 -13.80 15.46 17.19
N THR A 404 -13.37 16.11 16.11
CA THR A 404 -14.14 16.15 14.85
C THR A 404 -13.39 15.59 13.65
N GLY A 405 -12.22 14.99 13.86
CA GLY A 405 -11.43 14.38 12.80
C GLY A 405 -11.97 13.01 12.39
N ILE A 406 -11.63 12.63 11.19
CA ILE A 406 -11.73 11.26 10.72
C ILE A 406 -10.38 10.60 10.98
N THR A 407 -10.40 9.46 11.65
CA THR A 407 -9.18 8.79 12.11
C THR A 407 -8.99 7.47 11.37
N VAL A 408 -7.77 7.20 10.94
CA VAL A 408 -7.35 5.88 10.44
C VAL A 408 -6.63 5.16 11.58
N PRO A 409 -7.30 4.24 12.28
CA PRO A 409 -6.76 3.65 13.52
C PRO A 409 -5.59 2.71 13.29
N LEU A 410 -5.41 2.22 12.06
CA LEU A 410 -4.39 1.23 11.69
C LEU A 410 -3.51 1.70 10.55
N PHE A 411 -3.27 3.00 10.42
CA PHE A 411 -2.39 3.50 9.36
C PHE A 411 -0.95 2.99 9.57
N GLY A 412 -0.52 2.05 8.74
CA GLY A 412 0.81 1.43 8.79
C GLY A 412 1.95 2.34 8.34
N GLY A 413 1.63 3.59 7.98
CA GLY A 413 2.62 4.58 7.60
C GLY A 413 2.86 4.71 6.10
N ILE A 414 3.83 5.52 5.76
CA ILE A 414 4.26 5.78 4.39
C ILE A 414 5.54 4.96 4.14
N ALA A 415 5.59 4.20 3.05
CA ALA A 415 6.74 3.35 2.73
C ALA A 415 8.07 4.13 2.67
N ASN A 416 8.02 5.40 2.26
CA ASN A 416 9.16 6.31 2.30
C ASN A 416 8.74 7.66 2.86
N VAL A 417 8.76 7.80 4.18
CA VAL A 417 8.43 9.05 4.89
C VAL A 417 9.35 10.23 4.52
N GLN A 418 10.44 9.99 3.85
CA GLN A 418 11.38 11.02 3.41
C GLN A 418 10.90 11.72 2.14
N ASN A 419 10.23 10.99 1.25
CA ASN A 419 9.73 11.52 -0.02
C ASN A 419 8.31 11.02 -0.26
N PHE A 420 7.34 11.91 -0.11
CA PHE A 420 5.93 11.59 -0.32
C PHE A 420 5.11 12.83 -0.65
N THR A 421 3.89 12.62 -1.11
CA THR A 421 2.96 13.68 -1.48
C THR A 421 1.62 13.47 -0.78
N ILE A 422 1.07 14.53 -0.21
CA ILE A 422 -0.31 14.60 0.28
C ILE A 422 -1.07 15.50 -0.66
N SER A 423 -2.20 15.03 -1.20
CA SER A 423 -3.09 15.85 -2.00
C SER A 423 -4.55 15.70 -1.56
N GLY A 424 -5.35 16.75 -1.81
CA GLY A 424 -6.77 16.75 -1.48
C GLY A 424 -7.37 18.15 -1.54
N TRP A 425 -8.68 18.19 -1.53
CA TRP A 425 -9.47 19.42 -1.49
C TRP A 425 -9.76 19.84 -0.06
N MET A 426 -9.76 21.16 0.16
CA MET A 426 -10.25 21.77 1.39
C MET A 426 -11.13 22.96 1.08
N LYS A 427 -12.18 23.16 1.92
CA LYS A 427 -13.01 24.35 1.94
C LYS A 427 -13.39 24.63 3.40
N ALA A 428 -13.11 25.84 3.88
CA ALA A 428 -13.56 26.33 5.18
C ALA A 428 -14.78 27.25 5.03
N ASP A 429 -15.67 27.26 6.02
CA ASP A 429 -16.85 28.12 6.00
C ASP A 429 -16.53 29.57 6.33
N SER A 430 -15.38 29.84 6.92
CA SER A 430 -14.92 31.19 7.25
C SER A 430 -13.41 31.33 7.18
N SER A 431 -12.92 32.58 7.13
CA SER A 431 -11.49 32.89 7.17
C SER A 431 -10.82 32.57 8.52
N SER A 432 -11.60 32.41 9.59
CA SER A 432 -11.13 31.95 10.89
C SER A 432 -11.24 30.41 10.95
N CYS A 433 -10.41 29.71 10.18
CA CYS A 433 -10.47 28.27 10.05
C CYS A 433 -9.85 27.50 11.23
N GLY A 434 -9.34 28.20 12.24
CA GLY A 434 -8.72 27.56 13.41
C GLY A 434 -7.51 26.70 13.03
N TYR A 435 -7.50 25.46 13.50
CA TYR A 435 -6.45 24.48 13.23
C TYR A 435 -6.94 23.40 12.26
N ALA A 436 -7.28 23.82 11.04
CA ALA A 436 -7.85 22.93 10.04
C ALA A 436 -6.78 21.96 9.48
N VAL A 437 -6.96 20.67 9.67
CA VAL A 437 -6.04 19.61 9.25
C VAL A 437 -6.48 19.05 7.90
N LEU A 438 -5.58 19.03 6.91
CA LEU A 438 -5.76 18.22 5.70
C LEU A 438 -5.39 16.76 6.01
N ALA A 439 -4.20 16.54 6.57
CA ALA A 439 -3.72 15.23 6.97
C ALA A 439 -2.68 15.40 8.10
N LEU A 440 -2.77 14.61 9.15
CA LEU A 440 -1.84 14.68 10.29
C LEU A 440 -1.60 13.30 10.89
N LYS A 441 -0.33 12.90 10.98
CA LYS A 441 0.14 11.76 11.78
C LYS A 441 1.12 12.28 12.82
N GLY A 442 0.80 12.07 14.10
CA GLY A 442 1.63 12.53 15.20
C GLY A 442 1.12 13.79 15.90
N GLY A 443 1.79 14.15 16.99
CA GLY A 443 1.45 15.31 17.81
C GLY A 443 2.01 16.63 17.25
N VAL A 444 1.56 17.75 17.84
CA VAL A 444 2.00 19.10 17.47
C VAL A 444 3.47 19.38 17.84
N SER A 445 4.10 18.55 18.68
CA SER A 445 5.43 18.81 19.27
C SER A 445 6.33 17.57 19.33
N GLY A 446 6.15 16.60 18.44
CA GLY A 446 6.89 15.35 18.47
C GLY A 446 7.21 14.80 17.09
N ASP A 447 7.46 13.52 17.04
CA ASP A 447 7.62 12.76 15.81
C ASP A 447 6.31 12.77 15.01
N GLY A 448 6.41 12.82 13.69
CA GLY A 448 5.27 12.78 12.79
C GLY A 448 5.44 13.61 11.54
N TRP A 449 4.35 13.79 10.83
CA TRP A 449 4.22 14.63 9.65
C TRP A 449 2.78 15.13 9.49
N GLY A 450 2.59 16.19 8.75
CA GLY A 450 1.23 16.66 8.49
C GLY A 450 1.15 17.97 7.74
N ILE A 451 -0.06 18.23 7.27
CA ILE A 451 -0.45 19.46 6.58
C ILE A 451 -1.66 20.03 7.29
N ASN A 452 -1.56 21.28 7.72
CA ASN A 452 -2.68 21.99 8.33
C ASN A 452 -2.67 23.48 8.01
N MET A 453 -3.82 24.12 8.13
CA MET A 453 -3.94 25.58 8.26
C MET A 453 -3.71 25.97 9.71
N GLN A 454 -3.02 27.08 9.96
CA GLN A 454 -2.72 27.54 11.32
C GLN A 454 -3.32 28.93 11.56
N ASN A 455 -4.56 28.95 12.06
CA ASN A 455 -5.32 30.16 12.40
C ASN A 455 -5.58 31.13 11.24
N LYS A 456 -5.23 30.78 10.01
CA LYS A 456 -5.49 31.58 8.82
C LYS A 456 -5.83 30.68 7.65
N ASP A 457 -6.88 31.01 6.95
CA ASP A 457 -7.35 30.34 5.75
C ASP A 457 -6.44 30.58 4.52
N THR A 458 -5.40 31.40 4.66
CA THR A 458 -4.43 31.78 3.62
C THR A 458 -3.02 31.26 3.89
N GLN A 459 -2.84 30.37 4.85
CA GLN A 459 -1.53 29.81 5.21
C GLN A 459 -1.59 28.32 5.44
N VAL A 460 -0.78 27.58 4.66
CA VAL A 460 -0.58 26.14 4.82
C VAL A 460 0.72 25.85 5.55
N THR A 461 0.67 24.98 6.55
CA THR A 461 1.82 24.61 7.39
C THR A 461 2.18 23.14 7.16
N PHE A 462 3.41 22.90 6.76
CA PHE A 462 4.06 21.60 6.77
C PHE A 462 4.58 21.30 8.17
N ARG A 463 4.28 20.13 8.69
CA ARG A 463 4.75 19.63 9.99
C ARG A 463 5.69 18.46 9.82
N GLY A 464 6.69 18.39 10.68
CA GLY A 464 7.60 17.27 10.80
C GLY A 464 8.23 17.24 12.20
N ARG A 465 9.18 16.34 12.42
CA ARG A 465 9.86 16.17 13.69
C ARG A 465 10.47 17.50 14.17
N ASN A 466 9.90 18.09 15.22
CA ASN A 466 10.35 19.34 15.82
C ASN A 466 10.57 20.51 14.83
N ASN A 467 9.91 20.46 13.67
CA ASN A 467 10.12 21.42 12.60
C ASN A 467 8.81 21.70 11.85
N MET A 468 8.59 22.98 11.53
CA MET A 468 7.42 23.42 10.77
C MET A 468 7.82 24.45 9.74
N ARG A 469 7.09 24.50 8.62
CA ARG A 469 7.19 25.55 7.61
C ARG A 469 5.79 25.99 7.19
N THR A 470 5.54 27.28 7.31
CA THR A 470 4.29 27.92 6.89
C THR A 470 4.51 28.66 5.58
N LEU A 471 3.61 28.47 4.64
CA LEU A 471 3.62 29.05 3.30
C LEU A 471 2.27 29.73 3.05
N ASP A 472 2.30 30.89 2.43
CA ASP A 472 1.08 31.59 2.02
C ASP A 472 0.42 30.83 0.86
N CYS A 473 -0.90 30.74 0.89
CA CYS A 473 -1.74 30.16 -0.14
C CYS A 473 -3.00 31.01 -0.37
N PRO A 474 -3.73 30.81 -1.49
CA PRO A 474 -5.06 31.39 -1.66
C PRO A 474 -6.00 30.96 -0.56
N SER A 475 -6.97 31.84 -0.21
CA SER A 475 -8.01 31.55 0.81
C SER A 475 -8.76 30.25 0.51
N ILE A 476 -8.95 29.42 1.55
CA ILE A 476 -9.76 28.19 1.48
C ILE A 476 -11.25 28.42 1.78
N THR A 477 -11.73 29.65 1.88
CA THR A 477 -13.19 29.90 1.95
C THR A 477 -13.95 29.47 0.69
N THR A 478 -13.21 29.15 -0.36
CA THR A 478 -13.67 28.40 -1.53
C THR A 478 -12.85 27.14 -1.67
N TRP A 479 -13.35 26.15 -2.38
CA TRP A 479 -12.61 24.93 -2.63
C TRP A 479 -11.23 25.19 -3.22
N ARG A 480 -10.19 24.63 -2.59
CA ARG A 480 -8.80 24.64 -3.06
C ARG A 480 -8.25 23.23 -3.08
N TYR A 481 -7.53 22.92 -4.14
CA TYR A 481 -6.80 21.66 -4.25
C TYR A 481 -5.36 21.85 -3.83
N PHE A 482 -4.91 21.08 -2.85
CA PHE A 482 -3.54 21.11 -2.38
C PHE A 482 -2.79 19.89 -2.89
N THR A 483 -1.56 20.10 -3.38
CA THR A 483 -0.57 19.06 -3.62
C THR A 483 0.68 19.43 -2.83
N CYS A 484 0.87 18.77 -1.68
CA CYS A 484 1.91 19.07 -0.70
C CYS A 484 3.00 18.01 -0.74
N VAL A 485 4.22 18.41 -1.09
CA VAL A 485 5.34 17.48 -1.34
C VAL A 485 6.40 17.62 -0.27
N TYR A 486 6.75 16.51 0.37
CA TYR A 486 7.92 16.34 1.21
C TYR A 486 9.06 15.78 0.39
N THR A 487 10.26 16.38 0.51
CA THR A 487 11.48 15.92 -0.16
C THR A 487 12.63 15.92 0.84
N TRP A 488 13.25 14.77 1.07
CA TRP A 488 14.36 14.63 2.01
C TRP A 488 15.56 15.47 1.57
N GLY A 489 16.06 16.29 2.49
CA GLY A 489 17.16 17.22 2.20
C GLY A 489 16.84 18.34 1.22
N GLY A 490 15.66 18.32 0.61
CA GLY A 490 15.15 19.32 -0.30
C GLY A 490 14.05 20.19 0.32
N ASN A 491 13.54 21.14 -0.44
CA ASN A 491 12.47 22.02 0.01
C ASN A 491 11.13 21.27 0.08
N VAL A 492 10.30 21.56 1.11
CA VAL A 492 8.89 21.28 1.02
C VAL A 492 8.24 22.20 -0.01
N THR A 493 7.30 21.65 -0.76
CA THR A 493 6.64 22.40 -1.85
C THR A 493 5.13 22.17 -1.79
N VAL A 494 4.36 23.23 -2.03
CA VAL A 494 2.92 23.15 -2.27
C VAL A 494 2.57 23.73 -3.62
N TRP A 495 1.69 23.04 -4.35
CA TRP A 495 0.92 23.62 -5.46
C TRP A 495 -0.53 23.74 -5.00
N VAL A 496 -1.11 24.92 -5.17
CA VAL A 496 -2.53 25.14 -4.94
C VAL A 496 -3.21 25.30 -6.29
N ASP A 497 -4.30 24.58 -6.50
CA ASP A 497 -5.05 24.54 -7.76
C ASP A 497 -4.15 24.19 -8.97
N GLY A 498 -3.20 23.29 -8.75
CA GLY A 498 -2.28 22.76 -9.75
C GLY A 498 -1.23 23.73 -10.30
N ALA A 499 -1.24 25.01 -9.90
CA ALA A 499 -0.38 26.04 -10.49
C ALA A 499 0.34 26.93 -9.49
N ASN A 500 -0.29 27.37 -8.41
CA ASN A 500 0.28 28.30 -7.44
C ASN A 500 1.34 27.62 -6.58
N LYS A 501 2.59 27.65 -7.04
CA LYS A 501 3.72 27.00 -6.37
C LYS A 501 4.30 27.89 -5.27
N LYS A 502 4.46 27.32 -4.08
CA LYS A 502 5.27 27.87 -2.99
C LYS A 502 6.22 26.79 -2.47
N SER A 503 7.40 27.21 -2.01
CA SER A 503 8.41 26.30 -1.44
C SER A 503 9.09 26.95 -0.25
N SER A 504 9.57 26.12 0.68
CA SER A 504 10.36 26.55 1.83
C SER A 504 11.43 25.51 2.16
N SER A 505 12.32 25.84 3.08
CA SER A 505 13.38 24.97 3.57
C SER A 505 12.82 23.62 4.06
N PRO A 506 13.66 22.58 4.16
CA PRO A 506 13.21 21.22 4.50
C PRO A 506 12.39 21.12 5.77
N VAL A 507 11.42 20.22 5.76
CA VAL A 507 10.74 19.65 6.92
C VAL A 507 11.02 18.16 6.93
N TYR A 508 11.52 17.66 8.05
CA TYR A 508 11.87 16.25 8.21
C TYR A 508 10.70 15.52 8.84
N ALA A 509 9.97 14.79 8.01
CA ALA A 509 8.93 13.91 8.48
C ALA A 509 9.53 12.66 9.15
N SER A 510 8.83 12.09 10.12
CA SER A 510 9.18 10.81 10.74
C SER A 510 7.93 9.98 10.96
N GLU A 511 8.06 8.66 10.86
CA GLU A 511 7.00 7.77 11.30
C GLU A 511 7.06 7.62 12.82
N SER A 512 5.87 7.72 13.44
CA SER A 512 5.70 7.49 14.87
C SER A 512 4.74 6.32 15.06
N PRO A 513 5.24 5.13 15.40
CA PRO A 513 4.38 3.98 15.66
C PRO A 513 3.36 4.26 16.76
N GLY A 514 2.13 3.77 16.60
CA GLY A 514 1.08 3.87 17.61
C GLY A 514 0.39 5.23 17.71
N ILE A 515 0.72 6.21 16.85
CA ILE A 515 -0.01 7.47 16.75
C ILE A 515 -1.03 7.38 15.63
N GLU A 516 -2.27 7.81 15.93
CA GLU A 516 -3.35 7.83 14.93
C GLU A 516 -3.04 8.78 13.78
N PHE A 517 -3.43 8.38 12.58
CA PHE A 517 -3.51 9.28 11.44
C PHE A 517 -4.91 9.92 11.40
N THR A 518 -4.95 11.25 11.29
CA THR A 518 -6.19 12.03 11.32
C THR A 518 -6.26 12.98 10.13
N PHE A 519 -7.43 13.15 9.54
CA PHE A 519 -7.71 14.20 8.56
C PHE A 519 -9.02 14.93 8.90
N ALA A 520 -9.21 16.12 8.30
CA ALA A 520 -10.31 17.05 8.58
C ALA A 520 -10.47 17.48 10.04
N GLY A 521 -9.48 17.21 10.90
CA GLY A 521 -9.50 17.66 12.29
C GLY A 521 -9.47 19.18 12.39
N GLY A 522 -10.35 19.78 13.23
CA GLY A 522 -10.41 21.23 13.45
C GLY A 522 -10.90 22.08 12.28
N LEU A 523 -11.26 21.48 11.16
CA LEU A 523 -11.87 22.14 10.02
C LEU A 523 -13.37 22.34 10.28
N VAL A 524 -13.85 23.60 10.23
CA VAL A 524 -15.28 23.88 10.00
C VAL A 524 -15.44 24.05 8.50
N GLY A 525 -16.04 23.06 7.84
CA GLY A 525 -16.08 22.99 6.39
C GLY A 525 -15.97 21.55 5.88
N SER A 526 -15.33 21.37 4.74
CA SER A 526 -15.20 20.06 4.08
C SER A 526 -13.80 19.83 3.54
N SER A 527 -13.40 18.55 3.51
CA SER A 527 -12.24 18.05 2.75
C SER A 527 -12.67 16.91 1.84
N ASP A 528 -12.04 16.77 0.68
CA ASP A 528 -12.46 15.84 -0.35
C ASP A 528 -11.25 15.26 -1.08
N GLU A 529 -11.37 14.03 -1.61
CA GLU A 529 -10.33 13.38 -2.41
C GLU A 529 -8.95 13.36 -1.74
N LEU A 530 -8.88 12.94 -0.48
CA LEU A 530 -7.61 12.86 0.22
C LEU A 530 -6.79 11.68 -0.28
N ARG A 531 -5.54 11.96 -0.67
CA ARG A 531 -4.60 10.96 -1.17
C ARG A 531 -3.21 11.15 -0.57
N ILE A 532 -2.58 10.04 -0.23
CA ILE A 532 -1.17 9.98 0.17
C ILE A 532 -0.44 9.10 -0.81
N ARG A 533 0.51 9.67 -1.54
CA ARG A 533 1.31 8.99 -2.55
C ARG A 533 2.75 8.83 -2.07
N ASN A 534 3.31 7.63 -2.22
CA ASN A 534 4.73 7.41 -2.05
C ASN A 534 5.52 8.13 -3.16
N GLY A 535 6.57 8.85 -2.78
CA GLY A 535 7.38 9.64 -3.69
C GLY A 535 6.91 11.10 -3.88
N ALA A 536 7.83 11.91 -4.34
CA ALA A 536 7.61 13.33 -4.62
C ALA A 536 6.92 13.51 -5.98
N THR A 537 5.84 14.27 -6.01
CA THR A 537 5.08 14.61 -7.22
C THR A 537 5.72 15.77 -7.96
N SER A 538 5.77 15.70 -9.31
CA SER A 538 6.22 16.80 -10.17
C SER A 538 5.15 17.90 -10.33
N ALA A 539 5.56 19.05 -10.84
CA ALA A 539 4.66 20.17 -11.15
C ALA A 539 3.62 19.79 -12.21
N GLU A 540 4.05 19.05 -13.24
CA GLU A 540 3.20 18.60 -14.35
C GLU A 540 2.15 17.60 -13.84
N HIS A 541 2.54 16.71 -12.94
CA HIS A 541 1.61 15.76 -12.29
C HIS A 541 0.59 16.52 -11.43
N ALA A 542 1.03 17.46 -10.57
CA ALA A 542 0.14 18.26 -9.73
C ALA A 542 -0.86 19.07 -10.56
N GLN A 543 -0.42 19.62 -11.70
CA GLN A 543 -1.29 20.35 -12.62
C GLN A 543 -2.32 19.42 -13.30
N ALA A 544 -1.88 18.28 -13.80
CA ALA A 544 -2.75 17.32 -14.46
C ALA A 544 -3.78 16.72 -13.47
N ASP A 545 -3.36 16.44 -12.23
CA ASP A 545 -4.24 15.90 -11.18
C ASP A 545 -5.35 16.90 -10.79
N TYR A 546 -5.03 18.19 -10.70
CA TYR A 546 -6.04 19.25 -10.55
C TYR A 546 -6.97 19.33 -11.77
N LYS A 547 -6.41 19.32 -12.99
CA LYS A 547 -7.19 19.48 -14.22
C LYS A 547 -8.13 18.31 -14.49
N THR A 548 -7.72 17.07 -14.25
CA THR A 548 -8.59 15.90 -14.47
C THR A 548 -9.85 15.95 -13.60
N GLN A 549 -9.77 16.61 -12.45
CA GLN A 549 -10.89 16.78 -11.53
C GLN A 549 -11.77 18.00 -11.87
N THR A 550 -11.23 19.02 -12.55
CA THR A 550 -11.91 20.33 -12.71
C THR A 550 -12.19 20.75 -14.13
N ASP A 551 -11.40 20.33 -15.10
CA ASP A 551 -11.53 20.74 -16.49
C ASP A 551 -12.35 19.74 -17.29
N ALA A 552 -13.51 20.17 -17.76
CA ALA A 552 -14.41 19.33 -18.54
C ALA A 552 -13.79 18.84 -19.88
N ASN A 553 -12.73 19.51 -20.35
CA ASN A 553 -12.02 19.18 -21.58
C ASN A 553 -10.76 18.33 -21.33
N PHE A 554 -10.49 17.91 -20.07
CA PHE A 554 -9.35 17.05 -19.78
C PHE A 554 -9.39 15.75 -20.60
N LEU A 555 -10.60 15.20 -20.79
CA LEU A 555 -10.86 14.08 -21.66
C LEU A 555 -11.79 14.49 -22.81
N SER A 556 -11.48 14.01 -24.01
CA SER A 556 -12.33 14.09 -25.18
C SER A 556 -12.96 12.72 -25.46
N TYR A 557 -14.25 12.69 -25.65
CA TYR A 557 -15.04 11.47 -25.87
C TYR A 557 -15.43 11.34 -27.34
N GLY A 558 -15.07 10.23 -27.95
CA GLY A 558 -15.46 9.88 -29.31
C GLY A 558 -16.95 9.50 -29.42
N LYS A 559 -17.36 9.13 -30.61
CA LYS A 559 -18.73 8.61 -30.83
C LYS A 559 -18.88 7.22 -30.22
N VAL A 560 -20.09 6.93 -29.73
CA VAL A 560 -20.47 5.58 -29.35
C VAL A 560 -20.58 4.71 -30.60
N GLU A 561 -19.80 3.63 -30.61
CA GLU A 561 -19.78 2.66 -31.70
C GLU A 561 -20.50 1.37 -31.27
N THR A 562 -21.23 0.75 -32.20
CA THR A 562 -21.80 -0.58 -31.98
C THR A 562 -20.92 -1.62 -32.62
N GLN A 563 -20.44 -2.56 -31.80
CA GLN A 563 -19.60 -3.66 -32.28
C GLN A 563 -20.44 -4.79 -32.85
N ARG A 564 -19.99 -5.37 -33.97
CA ARG A 564 -20.62 -6.55 -34.55
C ARG A 564 -20.31 -7.78 -33.70
N ALA A 565 -21.27 -8.72 -33.67
CA ALA A 565 -21.03 -10.00 -33.04
C ALA A 565 -19.93 -10.77 -33.79
N PRO A 566 -19.07 -11.53 -33.10
CA PRO A 566 -18.13 -12.45 -33.76
C PRO A 566 -18.89 -13.40 -34.68
N GLY A 567 -18.40 -13.59 -35.91
CA GLY A 567 -19.00 -14.52 -36.87
C GLY A 567 -20.20 -13.98 -37.70
N THR A 568 -20.55 -12.69 -37.59
CA THR A 568 -21.57 -12.07 -38.45
C THR A 568 -21.01 -11.84 -39.86
N ALA A 569 -21.27 -12.74 -40.78
CA ALA A 569 -20.98 -12.53 -42.22
C ALA A 569 -21.92 -11.48 -42.82
N ILE A 570 -21.39 -10.51 -43.56
CA ILE A 570 -22.21 -9.63 -44.41
C ILE A 570 -22.35 -10.34 -45.74
N TYR A 571 -23.55 -10.82 -46.06
CA TYR A 571 -23.89 -11.12 -47.44
C TYR A 571 -24.27 -9.79 -48.09
N LEU A 572 -23.37 -9.28 -48.94
CA LEU A 572 -23.76 -8.23 -49.89
C LEU A 572 -24.65 -8.91 -50.95
N ILE A 573 -25.91 -8.62 -50.95
CA ILE A 573 -26.87 -8.99 -52.00
C ILE A 573 -26.77 -7.96 -53.12
#